data_bc7855ea30fddd92e60a764d9d392da8
#
_entry.id   bc7855ea30fddd92e60a764d9d392da8
#
_cell.length_a   1.000
_cell.length_b   1.000
_cell.length_c   1.000
_cell.angle_alpha   90.00
_cell.angle_beta   90.00
_cell.angle_gamma   90.00
#
_symmetry.space_group_name_H-M   'P 1'
#
loop_
_entity.id
_entity.type
_entity.pdbx_description
1 polymer ?
#
loop_
_entity_poly.entity_id
_entity_poly.type
_entity_poly.pdbx_seq_one_letter_code
_entity_poly.pdbx_strand_id
1 'polypeptide(L)'
;MKKITFRILMVATALLFIAACTNTKNKEAADTVYKANGDAVYPSIEGVTPHSVAVADKGAYEGEMKIQLVVGKMMEVDCNHHRLAGEFQHETLEGYGYDYYVFETDGNVASTMMACPDDTKTEKFISGEDHFISYNSKLTTPVYAPEGYEVRYTLWGVDSENTAEQKPSADLNADAAKQLKSFPETMEDYDRFVIYLPTQENEEELRLEIIPGIMKEVDCNTHWLTGEFDTKEIEGMGYNYMIFESSGDVASTRMACPDNELIEKFVAAQGNFGRYNSQLPVVVFVPKGIELKYKVWKAHDTKVADKL
;
A
#
# COMPACT_ATOMS: atom_id res chain seq x y z
N MET A 1 6.77 -13.74 -75.58
CA MET A 1 7.48 -12.79 -74.74
C MET A 1 7.29 -11.39 -75.30
N LYS A 2 6.22 -10.68 -75.00
CA LYS A 2 5.98 -9.30 -75.43
C LYS A 2 5.69 -8.43 -74.20
N LYS A 3 6.58 -7.47 -73.96
CA LYS A 3 6.38 -6.40 -72.98
C LYS A 3 5.32 -5.43 -73.57
N ILE A 4 4.25 -5.17 -72.77
CA ILE A 4 3.28 -4.14 -73.08
C ILE A 4 3.46 -3.05 -72.03
N THR A 5 3.90 -1.89 -72.52
CA THR A 5 4.06 -0.66 -71.71
C THR A 5 2.71 0.11 -71.82
N PHE A 6 2.08 0.34 -70.67
CA PHE A 6 0.85 1.16 -70.62
C PHE A 6 1.20 2.56 -70.07
N ARG A 7 1.01 3.56 -70.93
CA ARG A 7 1.11 4.97 -70.55
C ARG A 7 -0.24 5.40 -69.96
N ILE A 8 -0.21 5.87 -68.72
CA ILE A 8 -1.41 6.48 -68.09
C ILE A 8 -1.32 7.98 -68.25
N LEU A 9 -2.39 8.50 -68.86
CA LEU A 9 -2.66 9.90 -69.14
C LEU A 9 -3.23 10.56 -67.89
N MET A 10 -2.54 11.59 -67.34
CA MET A 10 -3.09 12.40 -66.25
C MET A 10 -4.19 13.33 -66.75
N VAL A 11 -5.38 13.18 -66.18
CA VAL A 11 -6.45 14.19 -66.30
C VAL A 11 -6.57 14.86 -64.90
N ALA A 12 -6.25 16.14 -64.91
CA ALA A 12 -6.42 16.98 -63.71
C ALA A 12 -7.88 17.48 -63.70
N THR A 13 -8.64 17.03 -62.71
CA THR A 13 -9.94 17.62 -62.35
C THR A 13 -9.81 18.39 -61.04
N ALA A 14 -9.89 19.71 -61.14
CA ALA A 14 -9.97 20.62 -60.00
C ALA A 14 -11.37 20.49 -59.36
N LEU A 15 -11.43 19.94 -58.14
CA LEU A 15 -12.62 19.99 -57.30
C LEU A 15 -12.47 21.14 -56.29
N LEU A 16 -13.29 22.17 -56.45
CA LEU A 16 -13.50 23.20 -55.44
C LEU A 16 -14.14 22.57 -54.21
N PHE A 17 -13.40 22.46 -53.11
CA PHE A 17 -14.00 22.22 -51.81
C PHE A 17 -14.42 23.53 -51.17
N ILE A 18 -15.73 23.72 -51.05
CA ILE A 18 -16.32 24.76 -50.21
C ILE A 18 -16.09 24.32 -48.75
N ALA A 19 -15.20 25.01 -48.04
CA ALA A 19 -15.01 24.85 -46.63
C ALA A 19 -16.21 25.41 -45.87
N ALA A 20 -17.13 24.53 -45.46
CA ALA A 20 -18.10 24.85 -44.42
C ALA A 20 -17.38 24.88 -43.08
N CYS A 21 -17.15 26.08 -42.54
CA CYS A 21 -16.73 26.28 -41.18
C CYS A 21 -17.86 25.82 -40.23
N THR A 22 -17.85 24.56 -39.85
CA THR A 22 -18.56 24.14 -38.64
C THR A 22 -17.73 24.57 -37.44
N ASN A 23 -18.22 25.58 -36.76
CA ASN A 23 -17.67 26.12 -35.51
C ASN A 23 -17.95 25.09 -34.40
N THR A 24 -17.16 24.01 -34.33
CA THR A 24 -17.09 23.14 -33.19
C THR A 24 -16.37 23.97 -32.13
N LYS A 25 -17.14 24.51 -31.18
CA LYS A 25 -16.61 24.99 -29.93
C LYS A 25 -15.95 23.77 -29.24
N ASN A 26 -14.66 23.59 -29.50
CA ASN A 26 -13.82 22.84 -28.58
C ASN A 26 -13.91 23.59 -27.24
N LYS A 27 -14.67 23.01 -26.34
CA LYS A 27 -14.56 23.34 -24.92
C LYS A 27 -13.14 22.92 -24.54
N GLU A 28 -12.19 23.84 -24.60
CA GLU A 28 -10.89 23.68 -23.95
C GLU A 28 -11.22 23.29 -22.51
N ALA A 29 -10.99 22.04 -22.17
CA ALA A 29 -10.84 21.65 -20.78
C ALA A 29 -9.73 22.56 -20.26
N ALA A 30 -10.07 23.48 -19.37
CA ALA A 30 -9.09 24.29 -18.69
C ALA A 30 -8.11 23.28 -18.06
N ASP A 31 -6.85 23.33 -18.49
CA ASP A 31 -5.74 22.62 -17.83
C ASP A 31 -5.67 23.13 -16.40
N THR A 32 -6.42 22.49 -15.51
CA THR A 32 -6.38 22.79 -14.08
C THR A 32 -5.09 22.15 -13.58
N VAL A 33 -4.02 22.92 -13.64
CA VAL A 33 -2.70 22.55 -13.18
C VAL A 33 -2.69 22.60 -11.66
N TYR A 34 -2.48 21.46 -11.04
CA TYR A 34 -2.34 21.37 -9.60
C TYR A 34 -0.88 21.56 -9.18
N LYS A 35 -0.63 22.48 -8.23
CA LYS A 35 0.68 22.71 -7.64
C LYS A 35 0.70 22.26 -6.19
N ALA A 36 1.68 21.40 -5.86
CA ALA A 36 2.05 21.07 -4.49
C ALA A 36 3.57 21.00 -4.38
N ASN A 37 4.10 21.07 -3.17
CA ASN A 37 5.53 20.95 -2.92
C ASN A 37 6.38 22.00 -3.69
N GLY A 38 6.05 23.28 -3.50
CA GLY A 38 6.70 24.40 -4.16
C GLY A 38 6.19 24.58 -5.60
N ASP A 39 7.11 24.52 -6.57
CA ASP A 39 6.78 24.73 -7.99
C ASP A 39 6.43 23.43 -8.74
N ALA A 40 6.38 22.28 -8.04
CA ALA A 40 6.04 21.00 -8.65
C ALA A 40 4.60 21.01 -9.19
N VAL A 41 4.47 20.68 -10.45
CA VAL A 41 3.21 20.65 -11.19
C VAL A 41 2.79 19.21 -11.40
N TYR A 42 1.69 18.80 -10.80
CA TYR A 42 1.17 17.46 -10.94
C TYR A 42 0.21 17.35 -12.12
N PRO A 43 0.08 16.15 -12.74
CA PRO A 43 -0.72 15.97 -13.93
C PRO A 43 -2.21 16.21 -13.66
N SER A 44 -2.90 16.77 -14.65
CA SER A 44 -4.36 16.73 -14.71
C SER A 44 -4.77 15.39 -15.29
N ILE A 45 -5.55 14.61 -14.56
CA ILE A 45 -6.01 13.29 -14.96
C ILE A 45 -7.53 13.36 -15.17
N GLU A 46 -7.99 12.96 -16.35
CA GLU A 46 -9.42 13.03 -16.71
C GLU A 46 -10.26 12.11 -15.80
N GLY A 47 -11.39 12.61 -15.31
CA GLY A 47 -12.36 11.84 -14.52
C GLY A 47 -12.01 11.66 -13.05
N VAL A 48 -10.90 12.21 -12.58
CA VAL A 48 -10.49 12.16 -11.16
C VAL A 48 -10.22 13.56 -10.60
N THR A 49 -10.40 13.68 -9.30
CA THR A 49 -10.15 14.92 -8.55
C THR A 49 -8.94 14.72 -7.64
N PRO A 50 -7.96 15.62 -7.65
CA PRO A 50 -6.84 15.57 -6.70
C PRO A 50 -7.28 15.99 -5.29
N HIS A 51 -6.74 15.29 -4.30
CA HIS A 51 -6.90 15.57 -2.89
C HIS A 51 -5.52 15.71 -2.25
N SER A 52 -5.40 16.54 -1.24
CA SER A 52 -4.16 16.85 -0.55
C SER A 52 -4.09 16.11 0.78
N VAL A 53 -3.07 15.27 0.95
CA VAL A 53 -2.72 14.69 2.25
C VAL A 53 -1.48 15.39 2.76
N ALA A 54 -1.69 16.32 3.71
CA ALA A 54 -0.63 17.04 4.38
C ALA A 54 -0.65 16.70 5.88
N VAL A 55 0.51 16.44 6.45
CA VAL A 55 0.66 16.02 7.84
C VAL A 55 1.61 16.95 8.60
N ALA A 56 1.43 17.02 9.92
CA ALA A 56 2.24 17.87 10.78
C ALA A 56 3.65 17.32 10.98
N ASP A 57 4.65 18.20 11.13
CA ASP A 57 6.01 17.81 11.48
C ASP A 57 6.04 17.09 12.85
N LYS A 58 6.62 15.90 12.88
CA LYS A 58 6.82 15.05 14.06
C LYS A 58 8.30 14.86 14.39
N GLY A 59 9.19 15.54 13.66
CA GLY A 59 10.64 15.48 13.87
C GLY A 59 11.17 14.05 13.76
N ALA A 60 11.92 13.62 14.76
CA ALA A 60 12.54 12.30 14.78
C ALA A 60 11.54 11.12 14.81
N TYR A 61 10.29 11.36 15.20
CA TYR A 61 9.27 10.32 15.29
C TYR A 61 8.62 9.97 13.95
N GLU A 62 8.93 10.69 12.86
CA GLU A 62 8.32 10.40 11.55
C GLU A 62 8.64 9.00 11.03
N GLY A 63 9.82 8.46 11.36
CA GLY A 63 10.21 7.09 11.01
C GLY A 63 9.39 5.99 11.72
N GLU A 64 8.67 6.37 12.80
CA GLU A 64 7.79 5.49 13.58
C GLU A 64 6.32 5.73 13.25
N MET A 65 6.05 6.40 12.12
CA MET A 65 4.70 6.73 11.68
C MET A 65 4.46 6.27 10.24
N LYS A 66 3.21 5.93 9.95
CA LYS A 66 2.69 5.62 8.61
C LYS A 66 1.39 6.37 8.38
N ILE A 67 1.05 6.56 7.11
CA ILE A 67 -0.23 7.11 6.68
C ILE A 67 -0.98 6.01 5.94
N GLN A 68 -2.18 5.67 6.39
CA GLN A 68 -3.11 4.81 5.68
C GLN A 68 -4.02 5.68 4.83
N LEU A 69 -4.04 5.44 3.54
CA LEU A 69 -4.94 6.06 2.56
C LEU A 69 -6.13 5.15 2.32
N VAL A 70 -7.32 5.73 2.27
CA VAL A 70 -8.56 5.02 1.98
C VAL A 70 -9.41 5.89 1.07
N VAL A 71 -9.90 5.32 -0.04
CA VAL A 71 -10.85 5.99 -0.94
C VAL A 71 -12.19 5.28 -0.93
N GLY A 72 -13.25 6.04 -0.82
CA GLY A 72 -14.60 5.49 -0.75
C GLY A 72 -15.66 6.55 -0.92
N LYS A 73 -16.92 6.16 -0.72
CA LYS A 73 -18.07 7.06 -0.77
C LYS A 73 -19.14 6.64 0.24
N MET A 74 -19.95 7.61 0.65
CA MET A 74 -21.14 7.34 1.47
C MET A 74 -22.19 6.62 0.63
N MET A 75 -22.76 5.53 1.15
CA MET A 75 -23.78 4.72 0.50
C MET A 75 -24.78 4.18 1.51
N GLU A 76 -26.05 4.12 1.12
CA GLU A 76 -27.06 3.39 1.87
C GLU A 76 -26.91 1.89 1.63
N VAL A 77 -26.60 1.15 2.68
CA VAL A 77 -26.32 -0.30 2.62
C VAL A 77 -27.10 -1.04 3.71
N ASP A 78 -27.32 -2.33 3.48
CA ASP A 78 -27.93 -3.25 4.45
C ASP A 78 -26.96 -3.68 5.56
N CYS A 79 -27.28 -4.73 6.31
CA CYS A 79 -26.46 -5.24 7.41
C CYS A 79 -25.18 -5.95 6.98
N ASN A 80 -25.03 -6.23 5.68
CA ASN A 80 -23.88 -6.96 5.16
C ASN A 80 -22.60 -6.11 5.18
N HIS A 81 -21.45 -6.79 5.06
CA HIS A 81 -20.18 -6.13 4.79
C HIS A 81 -20.10 -5.77 3.32
N HIS A 82 -19.81 -4.51 3.06
CA HIS A 82 -19.67 -3.96 1.71
C HIS A 82 -18.24 -3.46 1.50
N ARG A 83 -17.68 -3.71 0.33
CA ARG A 83 -16.35 -3.27 -0.06
C ARG A 83 -16.38 -2.79 -1.50
N LEU A 84 -15.83 -1.61 -1.74
CA LEU A 84 -15.63 -1.06 -3.08
C LEU A 84 -14.48 -1.81 -3.77
N ALA A 85 -14.70 -2.21 -5.02
CA ALA A 85 -13.62 -2.69 -5.88
C ALA A 85 -12.75 -1.50 -6.32
N GLY A 86 -11.44 -1.65 -6.27
CA GLY A 86 -10.49 -0.62 -6.70
C GLY A 86 -9.13 -0.80 -6.04
N GLU A 87 -8.14 -0.18 -6.63
CA GLU A 87 -6.74 -0.24 -6.19
C GLU A 87 -6.03 1.10 -6.35
N PHE A 88 -4.97 1.29 -5.59
CA PHE A 88 -4.10 2.45 -5.72
C PHE A 88 -2.97 2.16 -6.71
N GLN A 89 -2.80 3.04 -7.69
CA GLN A 89 -1.62 3.10 -8.53
C GLN A 89 -0.64 4.11 -7.91
N HIS A 90 0.59 3.68 -7.69
CA HIS A 90 1.67 4.53 -7.21
C HIS A 90 2.42 5.11 -8.41
N GLU A 91 2.51 6.41 -8.45
CA GLU A 91 3.17 7.16 -9.53
C GLU A 91 4.21 8.11 -8.95
N THR A 92 5.23 8.39 -9.73
CA THR A 92 6.29 9.34 -9.36
C THR A 92 6.33 10.50 -10.35
N LEU A 93 6.32 11.73 -9.85
CA LEU A 93 6.38 12.92 -10.67
C LEU A 93 7.76 13.06 -11.34
N GLU A 94 7.77 13.00 -12.66
CA GLU A 94 9.00 13.07 -13.46
C GLU A 94 9.78 14.38 -13.20
N GLY A 95 11.08 14.26 -13.02
CA GLY A 95 11.99 15.38 -12.76
C GLY A 95 12.03 15.87 -11.31
N TYR A 96 11.06 15.51 -10.47
CA TYR A 96 11.00 15.88 -9.06
C TYR A 96 11.20 14.69 -8.12
N GLY A 97 10.80 13.48 -8.54
CA GLY A 97 10.85 12.30 -7.70
C GLY A 97 9.83 12.31 -6.54
N TYR A 98 8.76 13.11 -6.66
CA TYR A 98 7.68 13.18 -5.68
C TYR A 98 6.59 12.17 -6.02
N ASP A 99 6.17 11.41 -5.03
CA ASP A 99 5.13 10.42 -5.18
C ASP A 99 3.74 11.05 -5.20
N TYR A 100 2.84 10.43 -5.97
CA TYR A 100 1.40 10.66 -5.93
C TYR A 100 0.66 9.34 -6.19
N TYR A 101 -0.60 9.29 -5.82
CA TYR A 101 -1.40 8.07 -5.90
C TYR A 101 -2.67 8.32 -6.68
N VAL A 102 -3.04 7.36 -7.52
CA VAL A 102 -4.29 7.38 -8.29
C VAL A 102 -5.13 6.18 -7.87
N PHE A 103 -6.32 6.41 -7.36
CA PHE A 103 -7.26 5.33 -7.04
C PHE A 103 -8.13 5.02 -8.25
N GLU A 104 -7.97 3.83 -8.77
CA GLU A 104 -8.73 3.31 -9.91
C GLU A 104 -9.86 2.41 -9.43
N THR A 105 -11.08 2.63 -9.91
CA THR A 105 -12.25 1.82 -9.57
C THR A 105 -13.28 1.84 -10.70
N ASP A 106 -13.95 0.73 -10.91
CA ASP A 106 -15.13 0.62 -11.79
C ASP A 106 -16.44 0.95 -11.06
N GLY A 107 -16.35 1.29 -9.76
CA GLY A 107 -17.48 1.61 -8.89
C GLY A 107 -18.28 0.42 -8.38
N ASN A 108 -17.89 -0.80 -8.72
CA ASN A 108 -18.53 -2.02 -8.23
C ASN A 108 -18.32 -2.19 -6.72
N VAL A 109 -19.36 -2.65 -6.04
CA VAL A 109 -19.33 -2.93 -4.61
C VAL A 109 -19.66 -4.41 -4.39
N ALA A 110 -18.70 -5.12 -3.82
CA ALA A 110 -18.92 -6.48 -3.33
C ALA A 110 -19.60 -6.46 -1.96
N SER A 111 -20.45 -7.44 -1.68
CA SER A 111 -21.05 -7.59 -0.36
C SER A 111 -21.12 -9.06 0.06
N THR A 112 -21.15 -9.31 1.37
CA THR A 112 -21.55 -10.61 1.92
C THR A 112 -23.03 -10.84 1.66
N MET A 113 -23.48 -12.09 1.72
CA MET A 113 -24.87 -12.47 1.49
C MET A 113 -25.48 -13.13 2.75
N MET A 114 -25.39 -12.43 3.87
CA MET A 114 -26.05 -12.87 5.10
C MET A 114 -27.49 -12.40 5.12
N ALA A 115 -28.39 -13.21 5.72
CA ALA A 115 -29.76 -12.77 5.94
C ALA A 115 -29.77 -11.64 6.99
N CYS A 116 -30.25 -10.48 6.60
CA CYS A 116 -30.42 -9.36 7.51
C CYS A 116 -31.64 -9.57 8.41
N PRO A 117 -31.61 -9.12 9.67
CA PRO A 117 -32.74 -9.24 10.60
C PRO A 117 -33.99 -8.47 10.13
N ASP A 118 -33.77 -7.39 9.38
CA ASP A 118 -34.79 -6.52 8.79
C ASP A 118 -34.29 -5.89 7.50
N ASP A 119 -35.13 -5.11 6.82
CA ASP A 119 -34.80 -4.39 5.59
C ASP A 119 -34.17 -3.00 5.85
N THR A 120 -33.70 -2.75 7.06
CA THR A 120 -33.12 -1.46 7.44
C THR A 120 -31.84 -1.20 6.68
N LYS A 121 -31.75 -0.04 6.03
CA LYS A 121 -30.52 0.47 5.41
C LYS A 121 -29.92 1.57 6.27
N THR A 122 -28.62 1.61 6.30
CA THR A 122 -27.85 2.65 6.99
C THR A 122 -26.84 3.27 6.06
N GLU A 123 -26.61 4.55 6.20
CA GLU A 123 -25.59 5.25 5.45
C GLU A 123 -24.21 4.93 6.03
N LYS A 124 -23.33 4.33 5.22
CA LYS A 124 -21.98 3.96 5.61
C LYS A 124 -20.96 4.42 4.58
N PHE A 125 -19.76 4.71 5.03
CA PHE A 125 -18.63 4.93 4.15
C PHE A 125 -18.13 3.58 3.62
N ILE A 126 -18.31 3.35 2.32
CA ILE A 126 -17.88 2.11 1.66
C ILE A 126 -16.61 2.42 0.89
N SER A 127 -15.54 1.75 1.29
CA SER A 127 -14.19 1.99 0.76
C SER A 127 -13.63 0.80 -0.01
N GLY A 128 -12.62 1.10 -0.82
CA GLY A 128 -11.73 0.13 -1.43
C GLY A 128 -10.69 -0.41 -0.44
N GLU A 129 -9.66 -1.03 -1.01
CA GLU A 129 -8.49 -1.48 -0.26
C GLU A 129 -7.72 -0.28 0.29
N ASP A 130 -7.21 -0.43 1.51
CA ASP A 130 -6.35 0.56 2.12
C ASP A 130 -4.92 0.49 1.54
N HIS A 131 -4.23 1.62 1.52
CA HIS A 131 -2.86 1.71 1.07
C HIS A 131 -2.00 2.44 2.10
N PHE A 132 -0.89 1.83 2.53
CA PHE A 132 0.00 2.42 3.52
C PHE A 132 1.21 3.08 2.86
N ILE A 133 1.45 4.33 3.23
CA ILE A 133 2.58 5.12 2.76
C ILE A 133 3.44 5.60 3.93
N SER A 134 4.68 5.95 3.64
CA SER A 134 5.59 6.55 4.64
C SER A 134 5.10 7.92 5.08
N TYR A 135 5.25 8.22 6.36
CA TYR A 135 4.99 9.56 6.88
C TYR A 135 6.08 10.52 6.42
N ASN A 136 5.68 11.66 5.87
CA ASN A 136 6.60 12.73 5.47
C ASN A 136 5.90 14.08 5.60
N SER A 137 6.23 14.86 6.62
CA SER A 137 5.65 16.18 6.84
C SER A 137 6.16 17.27 5.91
N LYS A 138 7.29 17.01 5.23
CA LYS A 138 7.92 18.00 4.34
C LYS A 138 7.26 18.04 2.97
N LEU A 139 6.49 17.02 2.61
CA LEU A 139 5.83 16.90 1.32
C LEU A 139 4.33 16.68 1.52
N THR A 140 3.56 17.37 0.72
CA THR A 140 2.14 17.06 0.54
C THR A 140 2.01 15.91 -0.45
N THR A 141 1.26 14.89 -0.11
CA THR A 141 1.01 13.74 -1.00
C THR A 141 -0.30 13.93 -1.73
N PRO A 142 -0.31 14.12 -3.06
CA PRO A 142 -1.52 14.16 -3.85
C PRO A 142 -2.12 12.76 -4.00
N VAL A 143 -3.42 12.66 -3.80
CA VAL A 143 -4.21 11.44 -4.02
C VAL A 143 -5.36 11.75 -4.95
N TYR A 144 -5.40 11.12 -6.10
CA TYR A 144 -6.45 11.28 -7.09
C TYR A 144 -7.54 10.24 -6.88
N ALA A 145 -8.78 10.70 -6.80
CA ALA A 145 -9.94 9.83 -6.68
C ALA A 145 -11.01 10.23 -7.72
N PRO A 146 -11.83 9.29 -8.22
CA PRO A 146 -12.93 9.62 -9.13
C PRO A 146 -13.89 10.64 -8.53
N GLU A 147 -14.58 11.40 -9.38
CA GLU A 147 -15.54 12.40 -8.91
C GLU A 147 -16.64 11.75 -8.06
N GLY A 148 -16.96 12.39 -6.93
CA GLY A 148 -17.94 11.88 -5.97
C GLY A 148 -17.39 10.92 -4.92
N TYR A 149 -16.10 10.59 -4.99
CA TYR A 149 -15.40 9.83 -3.94
C TYR A 149 -14.71 10.77 -2.96
N GLU A 150 -14.46 10.25 -1.77
CA GLU A 150 -13.79 10.95 -0.67
C GLU A 150 -12.49 10.21 -0.34
N VAL A 151 -11.41 10.96 -0.18
CA VAL A 151 -10.14 10.44 0.29
C VAL A 151 -10.05 10.67 1.80
N ARG A 152 -9.87 9.60 2.54
CA ARG A 152 -9.58 9.64 3.98
C ARG A 152 -8.18 9.14 4.26
N TYR A 153 -7.58 9.63 5.32
CA TYR A 153 -6.32 9.12 5.80
C TYR A 153 -6.29 8.99 7.32
N THR A 154 -5.66 7.92 7.77
CA THR A 154 -5.45 7.64 9.19
C THR A 154 -3.95 7.63 9.47
N LEU A 155 -3.55 8.28 10.54
CA LEU A 155 -2.17 8.24 11.00
C LEU A 155 -1.99 7.02 11.89
N TRP A 156 -0.89 6.30 11.68
CA TRP A 156 -0.51 5.14 12.47
C TRP A 156 0.83 5.40 13.13
N GLY A 157 0.92 5.14 14.43
CA GLY A 157 2.16 5.23 15.20
C GLY A 157 2.54 3.87 15.78
N VAL A 158 3.83 3.67 16.01
CA VAL A 158 4.32 2.47 16.70
C VAL A 158 3.88 2.51 18.16
N ASP A 159 3.12 1.49 18.58
CA ASP A 159 2.70 1.27 19.97
C ASP A 159 3.77 0.46 20.75
N SER A 160 4.30 -0.58 20.10
CA SER A 160 5.39 -1.39 20.66
C SER A 160 6.26 -2.03 19.59
N GLU A 161 7.55 -2.26 19.93
CA GLU A 161 8.49 -3.05 19.13
C GLU A 161 9.02 -4.21 19.97
N ASN A 162 9.04 -5.41 19.39
CA ASN A 162 9.41 -6.64 20.06
C ASN A 162 10.27 -7.53 19.16
N THR A 163 11.02 -8.45 19.76
CA THR A 163 11.71 -9.52 19.05
C THR A 163 10.85 -10.79 19.11
N ALA A 164 10.64 -11.44 17.98
CA ALA A 164 9.93 -12.70 17.93
C ALA A 164 10.82 -13.85 18.45
N GLU A 165 10.21 -14.85 19.03
CA GLU A 165 10.88 -16.02 19.56
C GLU A 165 10.52 -17.28 18.79
N GLN A 166 11.46 -18.23 18.67
CA GLN A 166 11.17 -19.53 18.09
C GLN A 166 10.25 -20.37 18.99
N LYS A 167 10.30 -20.14 20.30
CA LYS A 167 9.49 -20.83 21.31
C LYS A 167 8.96 -19.85 22.36
N PRO A 168 8.01 -18.96 21.98
CA PRO A 168 7.44 -18.01 22.94
C PRO A 168 6.62 -18.71 24.02
N SER A 169 6.48 -18.05 25.18
CA SER A 169 5.61 -18.55 26.23
C SER A 169 4.14 -18.56 25.78
N ALA A 170 3.48 -19.70 25.93
CA ALA A 170 2.05 -19.84 25.66
C ALA A 170 1.16 -19.02 26.64
N ASP A 171 1.73 -18.54 27.75
CA ASP A 171 1.01 -17.75 28.75
C ASP A 171 0.59 -16.37 28.20
N LEU A 172 1.28 -15.88 27.14
CA LEU A 172 0.92 -14.62 26.48
C LEU A 172 -0.48 -14.66 25.85
N ASN A 173 -0.83 -15.80 25.24
CA ASN A 173 -2.17 -16.07 24.72
C ASN A 173 -2.40 -17.58 24.61
N ALA A 174 -3.01 -18.16 25.63
CA ALA A 174 -3.22 -19.61 25.71
C ALA A 174 -4.19 -20.15 24.66
N ASP A 175 -5.12 -19.34 24.17
CA ASP A 175 -6.09 -19.77 23.15
C ASP A 175 -5.45 -19.81 21.76
N ALA A 176 -4.68 -18.80 21.41
CA ALA A 176 -3.85 -18.82 20.19
C ALA A 176 -2.83 -19.97 20.22
N ALA A 177 -2.22 -20.23 21.36
CA ALA A 177 -1.26 -21.32 21.51
C ALA A 177 -1.85 -22.70 21.23
N LYS A 178 -3.13 -22.92 21.56
CA LYS A 178 -3.83 -24.17 21.23
C LYS A 178 -3.97 -24.42 19.73
N GLN A 179 -4.00 -23.34 18.93
CA GLN A 179 -4.13 -23.44 17.49
C GLN A 179 -2.80 -23.74 16.79
N LEU A 180 -1.66 -23.56 17.48
CA LEU A 180 -0.32 -23.75 16.89
C LEU A 180 -0.11 -25.15 16.31
N LYS A 181 -0.79 -26.17 16.84
CA LYS A 181 -0.72 -27.56 16.36
C LYS A 181 -1.20 -27.74 14.91
N SER A 182 -1.96 -26.77 14.40
CA SER A 182 -2.47 -26.79 13.02
C SER A 182 -1.46 -26.25 12.01
N PHE A 183 -0.41 -25.61 12.49
CA PHE A 183 0.64 -25.00 11.66
C PHE A 183 1.81 -25.96 11.46
N PRO A 184 2.56 -25.84 10.34
CA PRO A 184 3.76 -26.63 10.14
C PRO A 184 4.76 -26.47 11.29
N GLU A 185 5.36 -27.55 11.75
CA GLU A 185 6.32 -27.52 12.85
C GLU A 185 7.72 -27.13 12.39
N THR A 186 8.11 -27.58 11.20
CA THR A 186 9.46 -27.40 10.67
C THR A 186 9.42 -27.15 9.17
N MET A 187 10.43 -26.45 8.68
CA MET A 187 10.73 -26.29 7.26
C MET A 187 12.24 -26.42 7.07
N GLU A 188 12.67 -27.16 6.05
CA GLU A 188 14.10 -27.38 5.76
C GLU A 188 14.79 -26.02 5.50
N ASP A 189 15.93 -25.80 6.14
CA ASP A 189 16.75 -24.58 6.06
C ASP A 189 16.12 -23.28 6.60
N TYR A 190 14.97 -23.40 7.28
CA TYR A 190 14.31 -22.26 7.91
C TYR A 190 14.23 -22.42 9.42
N ASP A 191 14.24 -21.30 10.11
CA ASP A 191 13.86 -21.17 11.51
C ASP A 191 12.39 -20.74 11.58
N ARG A 192 11.63 -21.40 12.49
CA ARG A 192 10.23 -21.04 12.74
C ARG A 192 10.12 -20.09 13.91
N PHE A 193 9.55 -18.94 13.67
CA PHE A 193 9.16 -17.98 14.71
C PHE A 193 7.66 -18.02 14.93
N VAL A 194 7.26 -17.83 16.19
CA VAL A 194 5.85 -17.79 16.61
C VAL A 194 5.62 -16.54 17.43
N ILE A 195 4.57 -15.79 17.10
CA ILE A 195 4.17 -14.60 17.86
C ILE A 195 2.76 -14.85 18.40
N TYR A 196 2.61 -14.74 19.72
CA TYR A 196 1.31 -14.70 20.37
C TYR A 196 0.99 -13.25 20.72
N LEU A 197 -0.06 -12.73 20.13
CA LEU A 197 -0.52 -11.38 20.37
C LEU A 197 -1.50 -11.35 21.56
N PRO A 198 -1.36 -10.43 22.51
CA PRO A 198 -2.33 -10.28 23.59
C PRO A 198 -3.68 -9.82 23.04
N THR A 199 -4.77 -10.33 23.63
CA THR A 199 -6.13 -9.90 23.25
C THR A 199 -6.34 -8.44 23.64
N GLN A 200 -6.89 -7.66 22.69
CA GLN A 200 -7.19 -6.23 22.86
C GLN A 200 -8.68 -5.98 22.61
N GLU A 201 -9.22 -4.91 23.23
CA GLU A 201 -10.64 -4.56 23.06
C GLU A 201 -10.97 -4.10 21.61
N ASN A 202 -10.02 -3.37 20.98
CA ASN A 202 -10.19 -2.76 19.65
C ASN A 202 -9.07 -3.21 18.70
N GLU A 203 -9.02 -4.49 18.36
CA GLU A 203 -7.98 -5.05 17.46
C GLU A 203 -8.03 -4.44 16.05
N GLU A 204 -9.16 -3.92 15.63
CA GLU A 204 -9.33 -3.23 14.34
C GLU A 204 -8.53 -1.92 14.24
N GLU A 205 -8.23 -1.29 15.38
CA GLU A 205 -7.36 -0.10 15.48
C GLU A 205 -5.87 -0.46 15.55
N LEU A 206 -5.54 -1.75 15.47
CA LEU A 206 -4.18 -2.25 15.53
C LEU A 206 -3.75 -2.90 14.21
N ARG A 207 -2.44 -2.82 13.95
CA ARG A 207 -1.77 -3.56 12.87
C ARG A 207 -0.50 -4.19 13.40
N LEU A 208 -0.09 -5.27 12.75
CA LEU A 208 1.15 -5.96 13.01
C LEU A 208 2.08 -5.77 11.82
N GLU A 209 3.30 -5.35 12.06
CA GLU A 209 4.37 -5.34 11.07
C GLU A 209 5.42 -6.36 11.48
N ILE A 210 5.75 -7.29 10.58
CA ILE A 210 6.74 -8.34 10.78
C ILE A 210 7.97 -7.95 9.99
N ILE A 211 9.13 -7.91 10.64
CA ILE A 211 10.35 -7.31 10.11
C ILE A 211 11.51 -8.30 10.25
N PRO A 212 11.83 -9.07 9.19
CA PRO A 212 13.04 -9.88 9.16
C PRO A 212 14.28 -8.99 9.04
N GLY A 213 15.40 -9.43 9.58
CA GLY A 213 16.65 -8.68 9.48
C GLY A 213 17.83 -9.46 10.03
N ILE A 214 19.01 -8.89 9.87
CA ILE A 214 20.28 -9.44 10.38
C ILE A 214 21.08 -8.36 11.11
N MET A 215 21.81 -8.76 12.14
CA MET A 215 22.82 -7.88 12.73
C MET A 215 24.03 -7.84 11.81
N LYS A 216 24.48 -6.65 11.44
CA LYS A 216 25.61 -6.45 10.51
C LYS A 216 26.35 -5.15 10.81
N GLU A 217 27.66 -5.17 10.68
CA GLU A 217 28.48 -3.94 10.65
C GLU A 217 28.26 -3.22 9.31
N VAL A 218 27.83 -1.97 9.38
CA VAL A 218 27.47 -1.13 8.21
C VAL A 218 28.06 0.27 8.32
N ASP A 219 28.31 0.88 7.19
CA ASP A 219 28.76 2.28 7.09
C ASP A 219 27.61 3.28 7.24
N CYS A 220 27.86 4.54 6.90
CA CYS A 220 26.87 5.63 7.00
C CYS A 220 25.69 5.51 6.01
N ASN A 221 25.74 4.58 5.06
CA ASN A 221 24.71 4.40 4.06
C ASN A 221 23.45 3.79 4.65
N THR A 222 22.32 3.92 3.95
CA THR A 222 21.12 3.14 4.27
C THR A 222 21.29 1.74 3.71
N HIS A 223 21.12 0.73 4.58
CA HIS A 223 21.23 -0.68 4.23
C HIS A 223 19.90 -1.39 4.47
N TRP A 224 19.56 -2.34 3.61
CA TRP A 224 18.38 -3.19 3.79
C TRP A 224 18.64 -4.62 3.32
N LEU A 225 18.07 -5.57 4.04
CA LEU A 225 18.09 -6.98 3.67
C LEU A 225 17.13 -7.18 2.50
N THR A 226 17.58 -7.87 1.43
CA THR A 226 16.74 -8.20 0.30
C THR A 226 15.95 -9.48 0.56
N GLY A 227 14.70 -9.52 0.14
CA GLY A 227 13.81 -10.67 0.29
C GLY A 227 12.36 -10.26 0.18
N GLU A 228 11.49 -11.26 0.12
CA GLU A 228 10.04 -11.07 -0.01
C GLU A 228 9.27 -12.08 0.85
N PHE A 229 8.03 -11.73 1.19
CA PHE A 229 7.15 -12.63 1.92
C PHE A 229 6.25 -13.40 0.95
N ASP A 230 6.18 -14.70 1.15
CA ASP A 230 5.17 -15.58 0.58
C ASP A 230 4.19 -16.01 1.68
N THR A 231 2.89 -15.87 1.44
CA THR A 231 1.84 -16.27 2.37
C THR A 231 1.20 -17.58 1.91
N LYS A 232 1.26 -18.58 2.76
CA LYS A 232 0.70 -19.91 2.50
C LYS A 232 -0.56 -20.11 3.35
N GLU A 233 -1.61 -20.63 2.72
CA GLU A 233 -2.83 -21.04 3.40
C GLU A 233 -2.74 -22.49 3.88
N ILE A 234 -3.25 -22.75 5.08
CA ILE A 234 -3.42 -24.11 5.62
C ILE A 234 -4.73 -24.66 5.08
N GLU A 235 -4.63 -25.68 4.24
CA GLU A 235 -5.78 -26.28 3.55
C GLU A 235 -6.90 -26.67 4.52
N GLY A 236 -8.13 -26.25 4.22
CA GLY A 236 -9.32 -26.55 4.97
C GLY A 236 -9.50 -25.84 6.31
N MET A 237 -8.58 -24.93 6.70
CA MET A 237 -8.66 -24.20 7.96
C MET A 237 -8.83 -22.69 7.80
N GLY A 238 -8.49 -22.13 6.64
CA GLY A 238 -8.49 -20.69 6.43
C GLY A 238 -7.44 -19.94 7.26
N TYR A 239 -6.43 -20.65 7.78
CA TYR A 239 -5.30 -20.08 8.50
C TYR A 239 -4.12 -19.92 7.58
N ASN A 240 -3.33 -18.86 7.78
CA ASN A 240 -2.17 -18.55 6.97
C ASN A 240 -0.89 -18.55 7.82
N TYR A 241 0.22 -18.93 7.21
CA TYR A 241 1.55 -18.71 7.73
C TYR A 241 2.41 -18.03 6.65
N MET A 242 3.49 -17.41 7.07
CA MET A 242 4.37 -16.65 6.18
C MET A 242 5.73 -17.30 6.04
N ILE A 243 6.30 -17.19 4.87
CA ILE A 243 7.67 -17.57 4.56
C ILE A 243 8.36 -16.32 4.06
N PHE A 244 9.45 -15.94 4.70
CA PHE A 244 10.32 -14.89 4.18
C PHE A 244 11.41 -15.54 3.35
N GLU A 245 11.43 -15.28 2.04
CA GLU A 245 12.43 -15.81 1.12
C GLU A 245 13.53 -14.77 0.93
N SER A 246 14.78 -15.15 1.25
CA SER A 246 15.96 -14.29 1.13
C SER A 246 17.22 -15.10 0.94
N SER A 247 18.14 -14.60 0.09
CA SER A 247 19.50 -15.12 -0.02
C SER A 247 20.43 -14.61 1.09
N GLY A 248 19.97 -13.68 1.93
CA GLY A 248 20.80 -12.98 2.93
C GLY A 248 21.59 -11.80 2.37
N ASP A 249 21.34 -11.42 1.11
CA ASP A 249 22.00 -10.28 0.49
C ASP A 249 21.50 -8.96 1.07
N VAL A 250 22.44 -8.03 1.27
CA VAL A 250 22.16 -6.68 1.76
C VAL A 250 22.45 -5.69 0.65
N ALA A 251 21.45 -4.91 0.30
CA ALA A 251 21.59 -3.76 -0.59
C ALA A 251 21.85 -2.48 0.20
N SER A 252 22.46 -1.48 -0.41
CA SER A 252 22.72 -0.19 0.21
C SER A 252 22.71 0.96 -0.77
N THR A 253 22.51 2.19 -0.26
CA THR A 253 22.81 3.42 -0.96
C THR A 253 24.34 3.54 -1.17
N ARG A 254 24.78 4.43 -2.04
CA ARG A 254 26.21 4.62 -2.36
C ARG A 254 26.60 6.10 -2.21
N MET A 255 26.40 6.63 -1.02
CA MET A 255 26.88 7.97 -0.69
C MET A 255 28.30 7.91 -0.16
N ALA A 256 29.09 8.96 -0.37
CA ALA A 256 30.40 9.09 0.26
C ALA A 256 30.23 9.31 1.76
N CYS A 257 30.74 8.40 2.57
CA CYS A 257 30.75 8.55 4.02
C CYS A 257 31.82 9.55 4.47
N PRO A 258 31.54 10.37 5.49
CA PRO A 258 32.50 11.34 6.01
C PRO A 258 33.71 10.68 6.70
N ASP A 259 33.53 9.46 7.16
CA ASP A 259 34.54 8.62 7.82
C ASP A 259 34.37 7.16 7.38
N ASN A 260 35.25 6.29 7.85
CA ASN A 260 35.18 4.85 7.59
C ASN A 260 34.67 4.10 8.83
N GLU A 261 33.89 4.74 9.68
CA GLU A 261 33.35 4.11 10.87
C GLU A 261 32.26 3.11 10.49
N LEU A 262 32.35 1.90 11.05
CA LEU A 262 31.35 0.85 10.93
C LEU A 262 30.62 0.74 12.26
N ILE A 263 29.31 0.63 12.21
CA ILE A 263 28.46 0.40 13.38
C ILE A 263 27.66 -0.87 13.20
N GLU A 264 27.56 -1.66 14.28
CA GLU A 264 26.70 -2.83 14.30
C GLU A 264 25.23 -2.38 14.35
N LYS A 265 24.44 -2.84 13.38
CA LYS A 265 23.06 -2.41 13.19
C LYS A 265 22.17 -3.57 12.76
N PHE A 266 20.92 -3.56 13.21
CA PHE A 266 19.90 -4.44 12.65
C PHE A 266 19.52 -3.94 11.25
N VAL A 267 19.92 -4.71 10.23
CA VAL A 267 19.62 -4.43 8.83
C VAL A 267 18.32 -5.13 8.49
N ALA A 268 17.25 -4.37 8.49
CA ALA A 268 15.89 -4.85 8.25
C ALA A 268 15.61 -5.10 6.77
N ALA A 269 14.78 -6.09 6.46
CA ALA A 269 14.08 -6.19 5.20
C ALA A 269 12.82 -5.30 5.19
N GLN A 270 12.17 -5.21 4.04
CA GLN A 270 10.83 -4.63 3.98
C GLN A 270 9.88 -5.46 4.84
N GLY A 271 9.21 -4.80 5.79
CA GLY A 271 8.27 -5.45 6.69
C GLY A 271 6.98 -5.89 5.99
N ASN A 272 6.38 -6.97 6.46
CA ASN A 272 5.02 -7.36 6.10
C ASN A 272 4.05 -6.71 7.08
N PHE A 273 3.17 -5.86 6.56
CA PHE A 273 2.20 -5.08 7.33
C PHE A 273 0.80 -5.70 7.18
N GLY A 274 0.25 -6.22 8.29
CA GLY A 274 -1.00 -6.97 8.30
C GLY A 274 -1.94 -6.59 9.44
N ARG A 275 -3.09 -7.26 9.48
CA ARG A 275 -4.07 -7.10 10.56
C ARG A 275 -3.54 -7.67 11.87
N TYR A 276 -3.85 -7.00 12.97
CA TYR A 276 -3.72 -7.57 14.30
C TYR A 276 -4.81 -8.62 14.50
N ASN A 277 -4.44 -9.80 14.93
CA ASN A 277 -5.39 -10.88 15.26
C ASN A 277 -4.85 -11.72 16.40
N SER A 278 -5.38 -11.57 17.58
CA SER A 278 -4.98 -12.34 18.75
C SER A 278 -5.55 -13.75 18.80
N GLN A 279 -6.51 -14.09 17.93
CA GLN A 279 -7.16 -15.41 17.96
C GLN A 279 -6.27 -16.54 17.43
N LEU A 280 -5.27 -16.18 16.63
CA LEU A 280 -4.36 -17.13 15.98
C LEU A 280 -2.91 -16.79 16.29
N PRO A 281 -2.03 -17.80 16.38
CA PRO A 281 -0.59 -17.53 16.40
C PRO A 281 -0.16 -17.00 15.03
N VAL A 282 0.74 -16.02 15.03
CA VAL A 282 1.42 -15.60 13.81
C VAL A 282 2.66 -16.49 13.65
N VAL A 283 2.69 -17.29 12.58
CA VAL A 283 3.77 -18.22 12.31
C VAL A 283 4.55 -17.76 11.08
N VAL A 284 5.85 -17.58 11.25
CA VAL A 284 6.75 -17.09 10.21
C VAL A 284 7.97 -18.00 10.10
N PHE A 285 8.27 -18.43 8.90
CA PHE A 285 9.51 -19.13 8.58
C PHE A 285 10.48 -18.15 7.93
N VAL A 286 11.70 -18.08 8.44
CA VAL A 286 12.77 -17.27 7.88
C VAL A 286 14.02 -18.12 7.66
N PRO A 287 14.87 -17.87 6.66
CA PRO A 287 16.12 -18.58 6.49
C PRO A 287 16.98 -18.54 7.76
N LYS A 288 17.72 -19.61 8.04
CA LYS A 288 18.58 -19.69 9.23
C LYS A 288 19.55 -18.52 9.32
N GLY A 289 19.64 -17.92 10.51
CA GLY A 289 20.51 -16.77 10.77
C GLY A 289 19.85 -15.42 10.53
N ILE A 290 18.59 -15.39 10.10
CA ILE A 290 17.78 -14.17 10.06
C ILE A 290 16.98 -14.09 11.35
N GLU A 291 17.03 -12.91 11.99
CA GLU A 291 16.22 -12.59 13.17
C GLU A 291 14.87 -12.02 12.73
N LEU A 292 13.87 -12.13 13.59
CA LEU A 292 12.55 -11.60 13.33
C LEU A 292 12.14 -10.63 14.44
N LYS A 293 11.90 -9.39 14.06
CA LYS A 293 11.25 -8.39 14.93
C LYS A 293 9.81 -8.16 14.48
N TYR A 294 9.00 -7.60 15.36
CA TYR A 294 7.67 -7.16 15.01
C TYR A 294 7.30 -5.88 15.74
N LYS A 295 6.48 -5.07 15.10
CA LYS A 295 5.91 -3.86 15.66
C LYS A 295 4.40 -3.97 15.71
N VAL A 296 3.83 -3.52 16.81
CA VAL A 296 2.40 -3.26 16.88
C VAL A 296 2.19 -1.78 16.60
N TRP A 297 1.34 -1.49 15.64
CA TRP A 297 0.96 -0.15 15.23
C TRP A 297 -0.44 0.15 15.70
N LYS A 298 -0.67 1.39 16.13
CA LYS A 298 -1.97 1.87 16.58
C LYS A 298 -2.46 3.01 15.71
N ALA A 299 -3.74 2.92 15.33
CA ALA A 299 -4.42 3.99 14.61
C ALA A 299 -4.66 5.19 15.53
N HIS A 300 -4.46 6.37 14.96
CA HIS A 300 -4.90 7.65 15.51
C HIS A 300 -6.13 8.15 14.74
N ASP A 301 -6.45 9.44 14.88
CA ASP A 301 -7.61 10.05 14.22
C ASP A 301 -7.58 9.89 12.70
N THR A 302 -8.72 9.51 12.14
CA THR A 302 -8.96 9.53 10.69
C THR A 302 -9.41 10.93 10.26
N LYS A 303 -8.84 11.43 9.19
CA LYS A 303 -9.14 12.74 8.60
C LYS A 303 -9.58 12.59 7.15
N VAL A 304 -10.36 13.56 6.70
CA VAL A 304 -10.70 13.72 5.27
C VAL A 304 -9.64 14.60 4.63
N ALA A 305 -9.14 14.19 3.47
CA ALA A 305 -8.21 15.00 2.71
C ALA A 305 -8.92 16.15 2.00
N ASP A 306 -8.28 17.30 1.95
CA ASP A 306 -8.85 18.49 1.29
C ASP A 306 -8.82 18.30 -0.24
N LYS A 307 -9.93 18.66 -0.90
CA LYS A 307 -9.96 18.75 -2.38
C LYS A 307 -9.13 19.94 -2.82
N LEU A 308 -8.47 19.78 -3.96
CA LEU A 308 -7.56 20.76 -4.53
C LEU A 308 -8.15 21.39 -5.79
#